data_eed4f58d2295c0e4e0ab73ebb1bfa415
#
_entry.id   eed4f58d2295c0e4e0ab73ebb1bfa415
#
_cell.length_a   1.000
_cell.length_b   1.000
_cell.length_c   1.000
_cell.angle_alpha   90.00
_cell.angle_beta   90.00
_cell.angle_gamma   90.00
#
_symmetry.space_group_name_H-M   'P 1'
#
loop_
_entity.id
_entity.type
_entity.pdbx_description
1 polymer ?
#
loop_
_entity_poly.entity_id
_entity_poly.type
_entity_poly.pdbx_seq_one_letter_code
_entity_poly.pdbx_strand_id
1 'polypeptide(L)'
;MNLKIAAIRENGANERRVALVPDVAVRIKRLGCDVALEAGAGIASSYPDSAYKDVSIEADKKMLLSSANILLAVEPPSVEIVQAMKPGAILISFVYGRNNTALVRALRDGKITGFAMEQIPRISRAQAMDALSSQATLAGYYSVLLGAVHMPKILPMMTTAVGSLRAAQVLIMGLGVAGLQALATAHRLGAVTEGYDVRPETRDEAHSLGSKFVETGVDATGQGGYARELTADEKAKVRAVLSDHIARSDLIVTTAAVPGRKAPRLIDAEQIAKMKPGSVIVDLGAEGGGNCEGTKAGETVQVGPATIVGPVNLPSCLAEQASELYSKNILNLLQQIIKDGKLTLDMTDEVVAKTLVTHDGKITSEAVRQVIEGPAAVAASAIPSPTAKG
;
A
#
# COMPACT_ATOMS: atom_id res chain seq x y z
N MET A 1 5.97 -14.64 -32.43
CA MET A 1 5.25 -15.06 -31.19
C MET A 1 4.80 -13.80 -30.48
N ASN A 2 3.57 -13.78 -30.03
CA ASN A 2 3.03 -12.67 -29.24
C ASN A 2 3.71 -12.59 -27.88
N LEU A 3 3.72 -11.40 -27.25
CA LEU A 3 4.10 -11.27 -25.84
C LEU A 3 3.14 -12.08 -24.96
N LYS A 4 3.68 -13.00 -24.16
CA LYS A 4 2.89 -13.77 -23.18
C LYS A 4 2.96 -13.11 -21.81
N ILE A 5 1.83 -12.67 -21.31
CA ILE A 5 1.67 -12.11 -19.96
C ILE A 5 1.04 -13.17 -19.08
N ALA A 6 1.67 -13.47 -17.94
CA ALA A 6 1.21 -14.49 -17.03
C ALA A 6 0.98 -13.90 -15.63
N ALA A 7 -0.03 -14.41 -14.91
CA ALA A 7 -0.22 -14.11 -13.50
C ALA A 7 -0.17 -15.40 -12.68
N ILE A 8 0.45 -15.32 -11.50
CA ILE A 8 0.58 -16.44 -10.57
C ILE A 8 -0.44 -16.39 -9.47
N ARG A 9 -0.63 -17.51 -8.80
CA ARG A 9 -1.32 -17.60 -7.52
C ARG A 9 -0.39 -17.11 -6.43
N GLU A 10 -0.88 -16.19 -5.60
CA GLU A 10 -0.18 -15.71 -4.43
C GLU A 10 -0.11 -16.82 -3.36
N ASN A 11 1.00 -16.88 -2.64
CA ASN A 11 1.25 -17.95 -1.65
C ASN A 11 1.33 -17.43 -0.21
N GLY A 12 1.21 -16.11 0.01
CA GLY A 12 1.23 -15.51 1.35
C GLY A 12 0.04 -15.98 2.20
N ALA A 13 0.27 -16.31 3.47
CA ALA A 13 -0.78 -16.80 4.38
C ALA A 13 -1.97 -15.82 4.51
N ASN A 14 -1.70 -14.52 4.39
CA ASN A 14 -2.69 -13.45 4.48
C ASN A 14 -2.96 -12.79 3.12
N GLU A 15 -2.53 -13.40 2.00
CA GLU A 15 -2.73 -12.85 0.66
C GLU A 15 -3.81 -13.62 -0.07
N ARG A 16 -4.84 -12.90 -0.45
CA ARG A 16 -6.01 -13.42 -1.17
C ARG A 16 -6.22 -12.76 -2.51
N ARG A 17 -5.47 -11.69 -2.81
CA ARG A 17 -5.58 -10.94 -4.07
C ARG A 17 -5.00 -11.75 -5.22
N VAL A 18 -5.36 -11.35 -6.43
CA VAL A 18 -4.74 -11.80 -7.68
C VAL A 18 -4.35 -10.59 -8.52
N ALA A 19 -3.19 -10.65 -9.16
CA ALA A 19 -2.67 -9.52 -9.96
C ALA A 19 -3.45 -9.30 -11.27
N LEU A 20 -4.21 -10.29 -11.71
CA LEU A 20 -4.97 -10.26 -12.97
C LEU A 20 -6.41 -10.69 -12.72
N VAL A 21 -7.37 -9.78 -13.01
CA VAL A 21 -8.80 -10.09 -12.99
C VAL A 21 -9.35 -10.31 -14.41
N PRO A 22 -10.50 -11.01 -14.59
CA PRO A 22 -11.03 -11.37 -15.91
C PRO A 22 -11.17 -10.21 -16.89
N ASP A 23 -11.76 -9.09 -16.44
CA ASP A 23 -11.97 -7.90 -17.29
C ASP A 23 -10.67 -7.29 -17.79
N VAL A 24 -9.66 -7.26 -16.95
CA VAL A 24 -8.33 -6.75 -17.30
C VAL A 24 -7.62 -7.71 -18.25
N ALA A 25 -7.77 -9.02 -18.06
CA ALA A 25 -7.22 -10.00 -19.00
C ALA A 25 -7.72 -9.79 -20.44
N VAL A 26 -9.03 -9.53 -20.62
CA VAL A 26 -9.60 -9.19 -21.93
C VAL A 26 -8.97 -7.91 -22.50
N ARG A 27 -8.74 -6.91 -21.67
CA ARG A 27 -8.13 -5.64 -22.12
C ARG A 27 -6.65 -5.82 -22.50
N ILE A 28 -5.89 -6.64 -21.77
CA ILE A 28 -4.51 -7.00 -22.12
C ILE A 28 -4.44 -7.74 -23.45
N LYS A 29 -5.38 -8.64 -23.73
CA LYS A 29 -5.46 -9.31 -25.04
C LYS A 29 -5.65 -8.31 -26.18
N ARG A 30 -6.42 -7.24 -25.98
CA ARG A 30 -6.59 -6.16 -26.98
C ARG A 30 -5.31 -5.38 -27.26
N LEU A 31 -4.30 -5.46 -26.37
CA LEU A 31 -2.97 -4.93 -26.65
C LEU A 31 -2.13 -5.83 -27.57
N GLY A 32 -2.69 -6.95 -28.05
CA GLY A 32 -2.00 -7.91 -28.91
C GLY A 32 -1.16 -8.95 -28.14
N CYS A 33 -1.44 -9.15 -26.86
CA CYS A 33 -0.70 -10.08 -26.00
C CYS A 33 -1.48 -11.39 -25.78
N ASP A 34 -0.76 -12.48 -25.61
CA ASP A 34 -1.30 -13.72 -25.07
C ASP A 34 -1.35 -13.65 -23.54
N VAL A 35 -2.40 -14.19 -22.94
CA VAL A 35 -2.61 -14.12 -21.49
C VAL A 35 -2.71 -15.52 -20.92
N ALA A 36 -1.99 -15.76 -19.82
CA ALA A 36 -2.05 -17.01 -19.06
C ALA A 36 -2.24 -16.75 -17.57
N LEU A 37 -2.85 -17.69 -16.88
CA LEU A 37 -3.10 -17.64 -15.45
C LEU A 37 -2.73 -18.96 -14.80
N GLU A 38 -2.05 -18.95 -13.66
CA GLU A 38 -1.88 -20.15 -12.84
C GLU A 38 -3.25 -20.66 -12.36
N ALA A 39 -3.51 -21.96 -12.51
CA ALA A 39 -4.78 -22.56 -12.12
C ALA A 39 -5.15 -22.22 -10.67
N GLY A 40 -6.37 -21.77 -10.46
CA GLY A 40 -6.89 -21.39 -9.15
C GLY A 40 -6.38 -20.05 -8.60
N ALA A 41 -5.61 -19.27 -9.36
CA ALA A 41 -5.01 -18.02 -8.85
C ALA A 41 -6.05 -16.99 -8.38
N GLY A 42 -7.21 -16.90 -9.03
CA GLY A 42 -8.26 -15.93 -8.71
C GLY A 42 -9.28 -16.40 -7.67
N ILE A 43 -9.25 -17.66 -7.25
CA ILE A 43 -10.32 -18.26 -6.40
C ILE A 43 -10.50 -17.50 -5.09
N ALA A 44 -9.41 -17.13 -4.42
CA ALA A 44 -9.47 -16.42 -3.14
C ALA A 44 -10.01 -14.98 -3.27
N SER A 45 -10.04 -14.43 -4.49
CA SER A 45 -10.61 -13.13 -4.85
C SER A 45 -11.99 -13.23 -5.52
N SER A 46 -12.67 -14.38 -5.41
CA SER A 46 -13.98 -14.64 -6.04
C SER A 46 -13.95 -14.71 -7.58
N TYR A 47 -12.78 -14.94 -8.18
CA TYR A 47 -12.62 -15.11 -9.63
C TYR A 47 -12.23 -16.57 -9.95
N PRO A 48 -13.20 -17.48 -10.18
CA PRO A 48 -12.89 -18.86 -10.60
C PRO A 48 -12.25 -18.88 -11.99
N ASP A 49 -11.50 -19.92 -12.30
CA ASP A 49 -10.81 -20.09 -13.59
C ASP A 49 -11.77 -19.96 -14.78
N SER A 50 -13.02 -20.41 -14.64
CA SER A 50 -14.07 -20.30 -15.65
C SER A 50 -14.51 -18.88 -16.00
N ALA A 51 -14.18 -17.89 -15.13
CA ALA A 51 -14.47 -16.48 -15.40
C ALA A 51 -13.45 -15.86 -16.39
N TYR A 52 -12.29 -16.48 -16.58
CA TYR A 52 -11.21 -15.99 -17.44
C TYR A 52 -11.38 -16.49 -18.88
N LYS A 53 -12.27 -15.83 -19.62
CA LYS A 53 -12.54 -16.17 -21.03
C LYS A 53 -11.29 -15.94 -21.90
N ASP A 54 -10.98 -16.92 -22.76
CA ASP A 54 -9.84 -16.86 -23.68
C ASP A 54 -8.47 -16.66 -23.03
N VAL A 55 -8.32 -16.99 -21.76
CA VAL A 55 -7.05 -17.02 -21.00
C VAL A 55 -6.59 -18.45 -20.89
N SER A 56 -5.30 -18.73 -21.11
CA SER A 56 -4.73 -20.05 -20.89
C SER A 56 -4.59 -20.32 -19.40
N ILE A 57 -5.34 -21.27 -18.88
CA ILE A 57 -5.20 -21.72 -17.48
C ILE A 57 -4.11 -22.80 -17.43
N GLU A 58 -3.05 -22.55 -16.66
CA GLU A 58 -1.87 -23.39 -16.60
C GLU A 58 -1.72 -24.02 -15.22
N ALA A 59 -1.75 -25.36 -15.18
CA ALA A 59 -1.58 -26.10 -13.93
C ALA A 59 -0.10 -26.29 -13.56
N ASP A 60 0.79 -26.34 -14.58
CA ASP A 60 2.23 -26.42 -14.34
C ASP A 60 2.84 -25.01 -14.18
N LYS A 61 3.09 -24.66 -12.92
CA LYS A 61 3.71 -23.39 -12.56
C LYS A 61 5.09 -23.17 -13.23
N LYS A 62 5.89 -24.23 -13.37
CA LYS A 62 7.21 -24.10 -14.01
C LYS A 62 7.08 -23.78 -15.49
N MET A 63 6.13 -24.43 -16.17
CA MET A 63 5.82 -24.13 -17.57
C MET A 63 5.29 -22.71 -17.74
N LEU A 64 4.42 -22.25 -16.85
CA LEU A 64 3.93 -20.87 -16.83
C LEU A 64 5.10 -19.88 -16.74
N LEU A 65 5.96 -20.04 -15.72
CA LEU A 65 7.08 -19.13 -15.44
C LEU A 65 8.11 -19.09 -16.56
N SER A 66 8.52 -20.25 -17.08
CA SER A 66 9.54 -20.34 -18.14
C SER A 66 9.04 -19.82 -19.49
N SER A 67 7.73 -19.82 -19.75
CA SER A 67 7.15 -19.34 -21.00
C SER A 67 6.77 -17.86 -20.98
N ALA A 68 6.52 -17.27 -19.79
CA ALA A 68 6.09 -15.87 -19.66
C ALA A 68 7.14 -14.86 -20.14
N ASN A 69 6.72 -13.83 -20.88
CA ASN A 69 7.52 -12.65 -21.15
C ASN A 69 7.38 -11.62 -20.03
N ILE A 70 6.17 -11.50 -19.48
CA ILE A 70 5.85 -10.61 -18.36
C ILE A 70 5.12 -11.45 -17.32
N LEU A 71 5.64 -11.45 -16.10
CA LEU A 71 5.03 -12.08 -14.94
C LEU A 71 4.37 -11.01 -14.06
N LEU A 72 3.12 -11.20 -13.71
CA LEU A 72 2.36 -10.36 -12.80
C LEU A 72 2.21 -11.06 -11.45
N ALA A 73 2.53 -10.35 -10.38
CA ALA A 73 2.27 -10.77 -9.01
C ALA A 73 1.79 -9.57 -8.18
N VAL A 74 1.17 -9.81 -7.04
CA VAL A 74 0.78 -8.77 -6.09
C VAL A 74 1.94 -8.52 -5.13
N GLU A 75 2.28 -9.53 -4.32
CA GLU A 75 3.36 -9.44 -3.36
C GLU A 75 4.73 -9.78 -3.99
N PRO A 76 5.83 -9.44 -3.31
CA PRO A 76 7.16 -9.83 -3.77
C PRO A 76 7.26 -11.36 -3.93
N PRO A 77 7.49 -11.88 -5.16
CA PRO A 77 7.60 -13.32 -5.35
C PRO A 77 8.87 -13.87 -4.69
N SER A 78 8.86 -15.15 -4.37
CA SER A 78 10.05 -15.82 -3.83
C SER A 78 11.20 -15.87 -4.84
N VAL A 79 12.42 -16.06 -4.34
CA VAL A 79 13.62 -16.19 -5.18
C VAL A 79 13.49 -17.36 -6.17
N GLU A 80 12.87 -18.48 -5.74
CA GLU A 80 12.65 -19.67 -6.58
C GLU A 80 11.74 -19.36 -7.77
N ILE A 81 10.71 -18.51 -7.58
CA ILE A 81 9.84 -18.06 -8.67
C ILE A 81 10.66 -17.27 -9.70
N VAL A 82 11.49 -16.33 -9.24
CA VAL A 82 12.34 -15.51 -10.12
C VAL A 82 13.35 -16.39 -10.87
N GLN A 83 13.96 -17.37 -10.22
CA GLN A 83 14.91 -18.31 -10.83
C GLN A 83 14.26 -19.21 -11.88
N ALA A 84 12.95 -19.46 -11.80
CA ALA A 84 12.20 -20.23 -12.79
C ALA A 84 11.75 -19.39 -14.01
N MET A 85 11.87 -18.08 -13.94
CA MET A 85 11.56 -17.18 -15.07
C MET A 85 12.68 -17.27 -16.13
N LYS A 86 12.31 -17.05 -17.40
CA LYS A 86 13.31 -17.00 -18.45
C LYS A 86 14.14 -15.71 -18.39
N PRO A 87 15.44 -15.73 -18.71
CA PRO A 87 16.26 -14.52 -18.80
C PRO A 87 15.64 -13.50 -19.77
N GLY A 88 15.68 -12.23 -19.40
CA GLY A 88 15.09 -11.14 -20.18
C GLY A 88 13.58 -10.96 -19.98
N ALA A 89 12.93 -11.79 -19.14
CA ALA A 89 11.53 -11.58 -18.76
C ALA A 89 11.38 -10.33 -17.87
N ILE A 90 10.12 -9.91 -17.71
CA ILE A 90 9.74 -8.77 -16.86
C ILE A 90 8.92 -9.30 -15.69
N LEU A 91 9.20 -8.79 -14.50
CA LEU A 91 8.35 -8.93 -13.31
C LEU A 91 7.66 -7.59 -13.04
N ILE A 92 6.35 -7.61 -12.82
CA ILE A 92 5.57 -6.46 -12.31
C ILE A 92 4.88 -6.89 -11.03
N SER A 93 5.31 -6.33 -9.90
CA SER A 93 4.76 -6.63 -8.57
C SER A 93 5.10 -5.53 -7.57
N PHE A 94 4.58 -5.58 -6.35
CA PHE A 94 5.29 -4.96 -5.24
C PHE A 94 6.62 -5.69 -5.05
N VAL A 95 7.70 -4.95 -4.83
CA VAL A 95 9.05 -5.49 -4.68
C VAL A 95 9.63 -5.16 -3.31
N TYR A 96 9.37 -3.95 -2.82
CA TYR A 96 9.94 -3.43 -1.57
C TYR A 96 11.45 -3.68 -1.49
N GLY A 97 12.18 -3.32 -2.55
CA GLY A 97 13.54 -3.75 -2.82
C GLY A 97 14.57 -3.43 -1.72
N ARG A 98 14.35 -2.39 -0.90
CA ARG A 98 15.21 -2.08 0.25
C ARG A 98 15.12 -3.12 1.36
N ASN A 99 13.96 -3.79 1.49
CA ASN A 99 13.70 -4.81 2.51
C ASN A 99 13.90 -6.23 1.94
N ASN A 100 13.75 -6.40 0.62
CA ASN A 100 13.85 -7.69 -0.09
C ASN A 100 15.10 -7.77 -0.95
N THR A 101 16.28 -7.57 -0.36
CA THR A 101 17.55 -7.53 -1.08
C THR A 101 17.89 -8.84 -1.80
N ALA A 102 17.46 -9.99 -1.26
CA ALA A 102 17.65 -11.30 -1.88
C ALA A 102 16.85 -11.40 -3.20
N LEU A 103 15.61 -10.94 -3.22
CA LEU A 103 14.77 -10.87 -4.43
C LEU A 103 15.43 -9.98 -5.49
N VAL A 104 15.90 -8.79 -5.12
CA VAL A 104 16.51 -7.85 -6.07
C VAL A 104 17.82 -8.44 -6.65
N ARG A 105 18.61 -9.14 -5.85
CA ARG A 105 19.80 -9.86 -6.35
C ARG A 105 19.40 -10.94 -7.35
N ALA A 106 18.38 -11.74 -7.04
CA ALA A 106 17.89 -12.78 -7.95
C ALA A 106 17.38 -12.19 -9.28
N LEU A 107 16.63 -11.08 -9.25
CA LEU A 107 16.19 -10.35 -10.44
C LEU A 107 17.40 -9.88 -11.30
N ARG A 108 18.37 -9.25 -10.66
CA ARG A 108 19.59 -8.79 -11.32
C ARG A 108 20.36 -9.95 -11.98
N ASP A 109 20.62 -11.01 -11.19
CA ASP A 109 21.47 -12.14 -11.62
C ASP A 109 20.78 -12.98 -12.70
N GLY A 110 19.42 -13.10 -12.64
CA GLY A 110 18.59 -13.71 -13.68
C GLY A 110 18.35 -12.83 -14.90
N LYS A 111 18.89 -11.59 -14.95
CA LYS A 111 18.61 -10.59 -15.99
C LYS A 111 17.12 -10.32 -16.17
N ILE A 112 16.36 -10.36 -15.08
CA ILE A 112 14.93 -10.04 -15.08
C ILE A 112 14.76 -8.53 -14.91
N THR A 113 13.92 -7.92 -15.74
CA THR A 113 13.53 -6.52 -15.59
C THR A 113 12.44 -6.44 -14.52
N GLY A 114 12.70 -5.77 -13.41
CA GLY A 114 11.78 -5.66 -12.29
C GLY A 114 11.11 -4.29 -12.22
N PHE A 115 9.79 -4.23 -12.37
CA PHE A 115 8.97 -3.06 -12.08
C PHE A 115 8.37 -3.16 -10.68
N ALA A 116 8.66 -2.17 -9.83
CA ALA A 116 8.17 -2.09 -8.47
C ALA A 116 6.95 -1.17 -8.39
N MET A 117 5.76 -1.74 -8.20
CA MET A 117 4.50 -0.99 -8.18
C MET A 117 4.44 0.05 -7.05
N GLU A 118 5.22 -0.12 -5.98
CA GLU A 118 5.35 0.88 -4.92
C GLU A 118 6.25 2.08 -5.30
N GLN A 119 6.98 2.01 -6.41
CA GLN A 119 7.84 3.10 -6.89
C GLN A 119 7.22 3.93 -8.02
N ILE A 120 5.95 3.72 -8.33
CA ILE A 120 5.22 4.59 -9.27
C ILE A 120 5.34 6.05 -8.81
N PRO A 121 5.84 6.97 -9.67
CA PRO A 121 6.03 8.36 -9.28
C PRO A 121 4.69 9.08 -9.07
N ARG A 122 4.63 9.97 -8.07
CA ARG A 122 3.44 10.75 -7.74
C ARG A 122 3.29 11.97 -8.66
N ILE A 123 3.03 11.71 -9.93
CA ILE A 123 2.76 12.72 -10.96
C ILE A 123 1.37 12.47 -11.56
N SER A 124 0.73 13.52 -12.09
CA SER A 124 -0.68 13.47 -12.52
C SER A 124 -0.96 12.34 -13.53
N ARG A 125 -0.10 12.10 -14.50
CA ARG A 125 -0.28 11.06 -15.52
C ARG A 125 -0.09 9.63 -14.99
N ALA A 126 0.54 9.46 -13.81
CA ALA A 126 0.78 8.16 -13.20
C ALA A 126 -0.25 7.80 -12.11
N GLN A 127 -1.18 8.67 -11.78
CA GLN A 127 -2.18 8.43 -10.73
C GLN A 127 -2.97 7.12 -10.94
N ALA A 128 -3.32 6.81 -12.19
CA ALA A 128 -4.03 5.57 -12.51
C ALA A 128 -3.19 4.30 -12.32
N MET A 129 -1.87 4.43 -12.17
CA MET A 129 -0.91 3.34 -11.93
C MET A 129 -0.56 3.20 -10.45
N ASP A 130 -0.92 4.17 -9.58
CA ASP A 130 -0.55 4.21 -8.17
C ASP A 130 -1.26 3.12 -7.37
N ALA A 131 -0.60 1.97 -7.28
CA ALA A 131 -1.07 0.81 -6.55
C ALA A 131 -1.05 1.02 -5.03
N LEU A 132 -0.11 1.82 -4.50
CA LEU A 132 -0.10 2.13 -3.06
C LEU A 132 -1.36 2.89 -2.67
N SER A 133 -1.75 3.91 -3.44
CA SER A 133 -2.95 4.69 -3.16
C SER A 133 -4.22 3.87 -3.30
N SER A 134 -4.33 3.04 -4.34
CA SER A 134 -5.51 2.21 -4.54
C SER A 134 -5.72 1.20 -3.40
N GLN A 135 -4.66 0.57 -2.92
CA GLN A 135 -4.71 -0.37 -1.80
C GLN A 135 -4.91 0.34 -0.46
N ALA A 136 -4.26 1.50 -0.25
CA ALA A 136 -4.44 2.32 0.96
C ALA A 136 -5.89 2.79 1.14
N THR A 137 -6.59 3.11 0.05
CA THR A 137 -8.02 3.47 0.09
C THR A 137 -8.85 2.34 0.69
N LEU A 138 -8.63 1.10 0.26
CA LEU A 138 -9.35 -0.07 0.79
C LEU A 138 -8.99 -0.35 2.25
N ALA A 139 -7.70 -0.21 2.60
CA ALA A 139 -7.26 -0.35 3.98
C ALA A 139 -7.94 0.68 4.89
N GLY A 140 -8.03 1.94 4.47
CA GLY A 140 -8.73 3.00 5.20
C GLY A 140 -10.21 2.71 5.41
N TYR A 141 -10.90 2.25 4.35
CA TYR A 141 -12.30 1.85 4.46
C TYR A 141 -12.48 0.71 5.47
N TYR A 142 -11.71 -0.37 5.31
CA TYR A 142 -11.90 -1.58 6.11
C TYR A 142 -11.47 -1.40 7.57
N SER A 143 -10.52 -0.51 7.86
CA SER A 143 -10.05 -0.23 9.22
C SER A 143 -11.17 0.24 10.14
N VAL A 144 -12.09 1.08 9.65
CA VAL A 144 -13.24 1.56 10.41
C VAL A 144 -14.23 0.45 10.70
N LEU A 145 -14.50 -0.41 9.71
CA LEU A 145 -15.38 -1.57 9.89
C LEU A 145 -14.79 -2.55 10.90
N LEU A 146 -13.49 -2.82 10.79
CA LEU A 146 -12.76 -3.66 11.73
C LEU A 146 -12.83 -3.09 13.15
N GLY A 147 -12.61 -1.78 13.31
CA GLY A 147 -12.77 -1.10 14.59
C GLY A 147 -14.19 -1.20 15.13
N ALA A 148 -15.20 -1.00 14.29
CA ALA A 148 -16.61 -1.07 14.67
C ALA A 148 -17.01 -2.46 15.20
N VAL A 149 -16.47 -3.55 14.62
CA VAL A 149 -16.74 -4.93 15.07
C VAL A 149 -16.15 -5.19 16.46
N HIS A 150 -15.04 -4.54 16.82
CA HIS A 150 -14.39 -4.71 18.13
C HIS A 150 -14.94 -3.78 19.22
N MET A 151 -15.71 -2.74 18.85
CA MET A 151 -16.30 -1.81 19.81
C MET A 151 -17.58 -2.38 20.44
N PRO A 152 -17.81 -2.17 21.76
CA PRO A 152 -19.09 -2.46 22.40
C PRO A 152 -20.13 -1.33 22.18
N LYS A 153 -20.02 -0.54 21.12
CA LYS A 153 -20.77 0.69 20.89
C LYS A 153 -21.07 0.88 19.40
N ILE A 154 -22.24 1.42 19.08
CA ILE A 154 -22.62 1.76 17.71
C ILE A 154 -21.93 3.04 17.24
N LEU A 155 -21.72 3.18 15.94
CA LEU A 155 -21.14 4.38 15.34
C LEU A 155 -22.13 5.56 15.26
N PRO A 156 -23.36 5.38 14.72
CA PRO A 156 -24.29 6.50 14.54
C PRO A 156 -25.01 6.88 15.84
N MET A 157 -25.60 8.06 15.84
CA MET A 157 -26.67 8.36 16.78
C MET A 157 -27.90 7.52 16.41
N MET A 158 -28.57 6.98 17.43
CA MET A 158 -29.81 6.21 17.21
C MET A 158 -30.87 6.60 18.28
N THR A 159 -32.09 6.84 17.85
CA THR A 159 -33.21 7.13 18.73
C THR A 159 -34.16 5.94 18.73
N THR A 160 -34.56 5.51 19.93
CA THR A 160 -35.51 4.43 20.16
C THR A 160 -36.62 4.91 21.07
N ALA A 161 -37.66 4.09 21.25
CA ALA A 161 -38.77 4.42 22.18
C ALA A 161 -38.32 4.61 23.63
N VAL A 162 -37.18 4.03 24.02
CA VAL A 162 -36.63 4.15 25.39
C VAL A 162 -35.58 5.24 25.55
N GLY A 163 -35.22 5.92 24.47
CA GLY A 163 -34.24 7.01 24.51
C GLY A 163 -33.28 7.03 23.33
N SER A 164 -32.33 7.98 23.38
CA SER A 164 -31.34 8.20 22.32
C SER A 164 -29.93 7.72 22.72
N LEU A 165 -29.29 6.97 21.86
CA LEU A 165 -27.89 6.60 21.95
C LEU A 165 -27.03 7.64 21.23
N ARG A 166 -25.94 8.06 21.88
CA ARG A 166 -25.00 9.04 21.29
C ARG A 166 -24.09 8.36 20.26
N ALA A 167 -23.76 9.09 19.20
CA ALA A 167 -22.76 8.67 18.22
C ALA A 167 -21.39 8.45 18.86
N ALA A 168 -20.63 7.49 18.32
CA ALA A 168 -19.25 7.28 18.71
C ALA A 168 -18.34 8.44 18.27
N GLN A 169 -17.32 8.74 19.10
CA GLN A 169 -16.26 9.68 18.79
C GLN A 169 -15.13 8.92 18.10
N VAL A 170 -14.83 9.28 16.86
CA VAL A 170 -13.80 8.61 16.05
C VAL A 170 -12.68 9.59 15.71
N LEU A 171 -11.45 9.25 16.08
CA LEU A 171 -10.25 10.02 15.78
C LEU A 171 -9.41 9.27 14.73
N ILE A 172 -9.07 9.94 13.64
CA ILE A 172 -8.15 9.41 12.63
C ILE A 172 -6.83 10.16 12.75
N MET A 173 -5.73 9.43 12.96
CA MET A 173 -4.38 10.00 13.12
C MET A 173 -3.50 9.63 11.93
N GLY A 174 -3.20 10.63 11.12
CA GLY A 174 -2.61 10.53 9.79
C GLY A 174 -3.69 10.65 8.70
N LEU A 175 -3.66 11.75 7.93
CA LEU A 175 -4.66 12.05 6.89
C LEU A 175 -4.04 11.92 5.48
N GLY A 176 -3.33 10.80 5.26
CA GLY A 176 -3.00 10.34 3.91
C GLY A 176 -4.20 9.65 3.26
N VAL A 177 -3.99 8.95 2.15
CA VAL A 177 -5.06 8.28 1.39
C VAL A 177 -5.89 7.34 2.29
N ALA A 178 -5.24 6.49 3.09
CA ALA A 178 -5.93 5.59 4.03
C ALA A 178 -6.70 6.37 5.11
N GLY A 179 -6.07 7.40 5.70
CA GLY A 179 -6.70 8.18 6.77
C GLY A 179 -7.89 8.98 6.31
N LEU A 180 -7.81 9.67 5.17
CA LEU A 180 -8.94 10.39 4.59
C LEU A 180 -10.09 9.45 4.22
N GLN A 181 -9.79 8.27 3.68
CA GLN A 181 -10.82 7.28 3.42
C GLN A 181 -11.43 6.72 4.70
N ALA A 182 -10.63 6.47 5.75
CA ALA A 182 -11.14 6.07 7.05
C ALA A 182 -12.06 7.15 7.66
N LEU A 183 -11.63 8.43 7.59
CA LEU A 183 -12.40 9.57 8.05
C LEU A 183 -13.75 9.67 7.33
N ALA A 184 -13.74 9.59 6.00
CA ALA A 184 -14.96 9.58 5.18
C ALA A 184 -15.88 8.40 5.50
N THR A 185 -15.31 7.22 5.74
CA THR A 185 -16.07 6.01 6.06
C THR A 185 -16.73 6.14 7.43
N ALA A 186 -16.00 6.55 8.47
CA ALA A 186 -16.53 6.75 9.80
C ALA A 186 -17.65 7.82 9.82
N HIS A 187 -17.45 8.92 9.08
CA HIS A 187 -18.45 9.98 8.94
C HIS A 187 -19.73 9.46 8.27
N ARG A 188 -19.61 8.73 7.15
CA ARG A 188 -20.77 8.12 6.45
C ARG A 188 -21.51 7.10 7.31
N LEU A 189 -20.83 6.43 8.21
CA LEU A 189 -21.45 5.52 9.20
C LEU A 189 -22.07 6.25 10.39
N GLY A 190 -22.07 7.59 10.40
CA GLY A 190 -22.76 8.42 11.37
C GLY A 190 -21.99 8.70 12.65
N ALA A 191 -20.69 8.43 12.69
CA ALA A 191 -19.83 8.80 13.81
C ALA A 191 -19.57 10.32 13.84
N VAL A 192 -19.23 10.84 15.02
CA VAL A 192 -18.62 12.17 15.17
C VAL A 192 -17.13 12.03 14.93
N THR A 193 -16.62 12.66 13.89
CA THR A 193 -15.27 12.41 13.37
C THR A 193 -14.34 13.59 13.57
N GLU A 194 -13.12 13.28 13.98
CA GLU A 194 -11.99 14.20 14.08
C GLU A 194 -10.78 13.61 13.35
N GLY A 195 -10.05 14.45 12.64
CA GLY A 195 -8.82 14.07 11.94
C GLY A 195 -7.62 14.84 12.47
N TYR A 196 -6.47 14.18 12.53
CA TYR A 196 -5.18 14.79 12.87
C TYR A 196 -4.12 14.44 11.85
N ASP A 197 -3.40 15.41 11.37
CA ASP A 197 -2.15 15.25 10.62
C ASP A 197 -1.20 16.39 11.01
N VAL A 198 0.09 16.15 10.84
CA VAL A 198 1.13 17.16 11.07
C VAL A 198 1.24 18.18 9.91
N ARG A 199 0.59 17.89 8.78
CA ARG A 199 0.54 18.71 7.57
C ARG A 199 -0.73 19.55 7.59
N PRO A 200 -0.64 20.89 7.64
CA PRO A 200 -1.82 21.76 7.75
C PRO A 200 -2.73 21.75 6.51
N GLU A 201 -2.21 21.41 5.32
CA GLU A 201 -3.00 21.29 4.10
C GLU A 201 -4.10 20.23 4.17
N THR A 202 -3.94 19.20 5.02
CA THR A 202 -4.95 18.15 5.21
C THR A 202 -6.18 18.61 5.99
N ARG A 203 -6.14 19.82 6.58
CA ARG A 203 -7.28 20.43 7.26
C ARG A 203 -8.48 20.61 6.34
N ASP A 204 -8.25 21.22 5.18
CA ASP A 204 -9.31 21.51 4.21
C ASP A 204 -9.91 20.21 3.66
N GLU A 205 -9.06 19.19 3.49
CA GLU A 205 -9.51 17.85 3.10
C GLU A 205 -10.41 17.23 4.17
N ALA A 206 -10.04 17.30 5.46
CA ALA A 206 -10.86 16.82 6.57
C ALA A 206 -12.21 17.55 6.65
N HIS A 207 -12.20 18.89 6.53
CA HIS A 207 -13.40 19.71 6.54
C HIS A 207 -14.33 19.38 5.35
N SER A 208 -13.78 19.13 4.17
CA SER A 208 -14.57 18.76 2.98
C SER A 208 -15.30 17.43 3.16
N LEU A 209 -14.82 16.56 4.06
CA LEU A 209 -15.45 15.30 4.43
C LEU A 209 -16.45 15.45 5.60
N GLY A 210 -16.72 16.69 6.07
CA GLY A 210 -17.63 16.98 7.19
C GLY A 210 -17.04 16.67 8.56
N SER A 211 -15.73 16.55 8.68
CA SER A 211 -15.01 16.21 9.91
C SER A 211 -14.31 17.42 10.50
N LYS A 212 -14.04 17.38 11.82
CA LYS A 212 -13.22 18.39 12.47
C LYS A 212 -11.74 18.06 12.31
N PHE A 213 -10.89 19.07 12.27
CA PHE A 213 -9.44 18.91 12.30
C PHE A 213 -8.91 19.28 13.70
N VAL A 214 -7.97 18.47 14.21
CA VAL A 214 -7.33 18.71 15.51
C VAL A 214 -6.14 19.65 15.33
N GLU A 215 -6.28 20.88 15.80
CA GLU A 215 -5.27 21.94 15.67
C GLU A 215 -4.23 21.83 16.79
N THR A 216 -3.00 21.48 16.44
CA THR A 216 -1.88 21.45 17.42
C THR A 216 -1.02 22.71 17.40
N GLY A 217 -1.18 23.56 16.39
CA GLY A 217 -0.35 24.74 16.16
C GLY A 217 1.11 24.41 15.85
N VAL A 218 1.36 23.21 15.31
CA VAL A 218 2.67 22.75 14.83
C VAL A 218 2.53 22.41 13.36
N ASP A 219 3.37 23.02 12.53
CA ASP A 219 3.50 22.73 11.10
C ASP A 219 4.73 21.86 10.88
N ALA A 220 4.54 20.66 10.39
CA ALA A 220 5.61 19.75 10.05
C ALA A 220 5.61 19.35 8.58
N THR A 221 5.16 20.22 7.69
CA THR A 221 5.21 20.00 6.24
C THR A 221 6.64 19.69 5.80
N GLY A 222 6.82 18.60 5.08
CA GLY A 222 8.08 18.11 4.54
C GLY A 222 8.06 18.01 3.02
N GLN A 223 9.15 17.51 2.44
CA GLN A 223 9.24 17.31 1.00
C GLN A 223 8.47 16.06 0.53
N GLY A 224 7.92 16.11 -0.68
CA GLY A 224 7.26 14.96 -1.33
C GLY A 224 5.95 14.51 -0.69
N GLY A 225 5.25 15.39 0.06
CA GLY A 225 3.97 15.08 0.70
C GLY A 225 4.10 14.26 1.99
N TYR A 226 5.31 14.13 2.55
CA TYR A 226 5.57 13.53 3.85
C TYR A 226 5.90 14.59 4.89
N ALA A 227 5.62 14.27 6.17
CA ALA A 227 5.99 15.14 7.27
C ALA A 227 7.50 15.13 7.53
N ARG A 228 8.07 16.30 7.92
CA ARG A 228 9.40 16.35 8.52
C ARG A 228 9.39 15.78 9.94
N GLU A 229 10.54 15.48 10.47
CA GLU A 229 10.67 15.10 11.87
C GLU A 229 10.41 16.30 12.79
N LEU A 230 9.57 16.10 13.82
CA LEU A 230 9.26 17.08 14.85
C LEU A 230 10.42 17.20 15.85
N THR A 231 10.68 18.43 16.33
CA THR A 231 11.57 18.65 17.50
C THR A 231 10.94 18.08 18.78
N ALA A 232 11.73 17.99 19.84
CA ALA A 232 11.23 17.51 21.14
C ALA A 232 10.10 18.39 21.70
N ASP A 233 10.23 19.71 21.59
CA ASP A 233 9.21 20.68 22.07
C ASP A 233 7.93 20.60 21.23
N GLU A 234 8.05 20.44 19.91
CA GLU A 234 6.91 20.24 19.02
C GLU A 234 6.20 18.92 19.35
N LYS A 235 6.93 17.83 19.57
CA LYS A 235 6.38 16.55 20.02
C LYS A 235 5.62 16.68 21.34
N ALA A 236 6.17 17.40 22.29
CA ALA A 236 5.51 17.63 23.59
C ALA A 236 4.21 18.43 23.42
N LYS A 237 4.21 19.49 22.61
CA LYS A 237 3.04 20.32 22.33
C LYS A 237 1.95 19.51 21.62
N VAL A 238 2.30 18.77 20.57
CA VAL A 238 1.38 17.88 19.86
C VAL A 238 0.79 16.83 20.81
N ARG A 239 1.64 16.20 21.63
CA ARG A 239 1.21 15.20 22.62
C ARG A 239 0.21 15.77 23.62
N ALA A 240 0.45 16.98 24.13
CA ALA A 240 -0.45 17.62 25.11
C ALA A 240 -1.85 17.83 24.52
N VAL A 241 -1.94 18.39 23.30
CA VAL A 241 -3.25 18.59 22.63
C VAL A 241 -3.93 17.27 22.32
N LEU A 242 -3.20 16.31 21.74
CA LEU A 242 -3.80 15.04 21.34
C LEU A 242 -4.28 14.19 22.51
N SER A 243 -3.69 14.34 23.70
CA SER A 243 -4.07 13.52 24.87
C SER A 243 -5.54 13.61 25.23
N ASP A 244 -6.15 14.81 25.15
CA ASP A 244 -7.57 14.99 25.41
C ASP A 244 -8.46 14.38 24.32
N HIS A 245 -8.03 14.46 23.05
CA HIS A 245 -8.74 13.86 21.92
C HIS A 245 -8.68 12.33 21.98
N ILE A 246 -7.52 11.77 22.31
CA ILE A 246 -7.32 10.33 22.50
C ILE A 246 -8.22 9.81 23.65
N ALA A 247 -8.18 10.48 24.82
CA ALA A 247 -8.93 10.07 25.99
C ALA A 247 -10.47 10.03 25.78
N ARG A 248 -10.99 10.94 24.94
CA ARG A 248 -12.44 11.00 24.66
C ARG A 248 -12.89 10.14 23.48
N SER A 249 -11.97 9.56 22.72
CA SER A 249 -12.30 8.75 21.55
C SER A 249 -12.85 7.38 21.94
N ASP A 250 -13.81 6.89 21.16
CA ASP A 250 -14.34 5.53 21.25
C ASP A 250 -13.61 4.59 20.26
N LEU A 251 -13.22 5.14 19.08
CA LEU A 251 -12.41 4.47 18.08
C LEU A 251 -11.29 5.41 17.62
N ILE A 252 -10.10 4.88 17.54
CA ILE A 252 -8.95 5.56 16.89
C ILE A 252 -8.46 4.69 15.76
N VAL A 253 -8.17 5.31 14.60
CA VAL A 253 -7.44 4.66 13.50
C VAL A 253 -6.14 5.43 13.30
N THR A 254 -5.01 4.74 13.37
CA THR A 254 -3.69 5.32 13.10
C THR A 254 -3.16 4.82 11.77
N THR A 255 -2.68 5.74 10.95
CA THR A 255 -2.25 5.45 9.58
C THR A 255 -0.88 6.05 9.23
N ALA A 256 -0.14 6.56 10.23
CA ALA A 256 1.14 7.20 9.97
C ALA A 256 2.20 6.17 9.58
N ALA A 257 2.69 6.29 8.36
CA ALA A 257 3.77 5.46 7.85
C ALA A 257 4.84 6.35 7.19
N VAL A 258 6.10 5.99 7.39
CA VAL A 258 7.22 6.60 6.69
C VAL A 258 7.91 5.51 5.87
N PRO A 259 7.90 5.60 4.53
CA PRO A 259 8.46 4.56 3.67
C PRO A 259 9.90 4.19 4.05
N GLY A 260 10.15 2.90 4.25
CA GLY A 260 11.47 2.37 4.57
C GLY A 260 12.00 2.71 5.96
N ARG A 261 11.16 3.21 6.87
CA ARG A 261 11.48 3.47 8.28
C ARG A 261 10.45 2.82 9.19
N LYS A 262 10.82 2.67 10.46
CA LYS A 262 9.87 2.26 11.50
C LYS A 262 8.73 3.27 11.60
N ALA A 263 7.51 2.78 11.83
CA ALA A 263 6.34 3.62 12.04
C ALA A 263 6.56 4.58 13.24
N PRO A 264 6.18 5.87 13.11
CA PRO A 264 6.32 6.81 14.21
C PRO A 264 5.36 6.46 15.34
N ARG A 265 5.82 6.56 16.59
CA ARG A 265 4.97 6.41 17.77
C ARG A 265 4.07 7.64 17.91
N LEU A 266 2.75 7.46 17.82
CA LEU A 266 1.74 8.52 17.97
C LEU A 266 1.02 8.46 19.32
N ILE A 267 0.82 7.26 19.86
CA ILE A 267 0.09 7.02 21.10
C ILE A 267 0.96 6.20 22.05
N ASP A 268 1.19 6.70 23.25
CA ASP A 268 1.95 6.02 24.31
C ASP A 268 1.03 5.34 25.35
N ALA A 269 1.61 4.52 26.20
CA ALA A 269 0.90 3.76 27.23
C ALA A 269 0.14 4.68 28.24
N GLU A 270 0.67 5.87 28.55
CA GLU A 270 0.03 6.82 29.45
C GLU A 270 -1.25 7.39 28.85
N GLN A 271 -1.23 7.68 27.54
CA GLN A 271 -2.40 8.15 26.80
C GLN A 271 -3.46 7.04 26.67
N ILE A 272 -3.02 5.79 26.42
CA ILE A 272 -3.94 4.64 26.38
C ILE A 272 -4.63 4.43 27.72
N ALA A 273 -3.89 4.53 28.83
CA ALA A 273 -4.43 4.35 30.17
C ALA A 273 -5.56 5.36 30.53
N LYS A 274 -5.60 6.50 29.83
CA LYS A 274 -6.63 7.54 29.99
C LYS A 274 -7.83 7.38 29.06
N MET A 275 -7.82 6.41 28.16
CA MET A 275 -8.94 6.15 27.26
C MET A 275 -10.14 5.56 28.01
N LYS A 276 -11.29 5.59 27.37
CA LYS A 276 -12.50 5.00 27.93
C LYS A 276 -12.41 3.47 27.94
N PRO A 277 -12.98 2.79 28.95
CA PRO A 277 -13.15 1.34 28.90
C PRO A 277 -13.92 0.91 27.66
N GLY A 278 -13.40 -0.10 26.93
CA GLY A 278 -14.00 -0.61 25.71
C GLY A 278 -13.71 0.22 24.45
N SER A 279 -12.83 1.24 24.53
CA SER A 279 -12.33 1.91 23.34
C SER A 279 -11.44 1.01 22.50
N VAL A 280 -11.36 1.29 21.19
CA VAL A 280 -10.62 0.49 20.24
C VAL A 280 -9.62 1.36 19.47
N ILE A 281 -8.43 0.84 19.24
CA ILE A 281 -7.42 1.42 18.35
C ILE A 281 -7.17 0.42 17.22
N VAL A 282 -7.33 0.84 15.98
CA VAL A 282 -6.89 0.08 14.79
C VAL A 282 -5.63 0.71 14.25
N ASP A 283 -4.51 0.01 14.37
CA ASP A 283 -3.20 0.53 14.03
C ASP A 283 -2.72 -0.01 12.68
N LEU A 284 -2.88 0.77 11.60
CA LEU A 284 -2.41 0.42 10.26
C LEU A 284 -0.88 0.46 10.12
N GLY A 285 -0.18 1.02 11.12
CA GLY A 285 1.28 1.01 11.20
C GLY A 285 1.85 -0.28 11.77
N ALA A 286 1.03 -1.28 12.11
CA ALA A 286 1.43 -2.48 12.85
C ALA A 286 2.62 -3.22 12.20
N GLU A 287 2.61 -3.45 10.89
CA GLU A 287 3.71 -4.10 10.15
C GLU A 287 5.02 -3.31 10.21
N GLY A 288 4.95 -1.98 10.35
CA GLY A 288 6.09 -1.08 10.53
C GLY A 288 6.54 -0.90 11.99
N GLY A 289 6.01 -1.69 12.91
CA GLY A 289 6.31 -1.61 14.35
C GLY A 289 5.31 -0.81 15.18
N GLY A 290 4.22 -0.36 14.58
CA GLY A 290 3.06 0.26 15.21
C GLY A 290 3.20 1.75 15.53
N ASN A 291 2.10 2.46 15.33
CA ASN A 291 1.94 3.86 15.78
C ASN A 291 1.52 3.94 17.25
N CYS A 292 1.03 2.85 17.81
CA CYS A 292 0.53 2.77 19.17
C CYS A 292 1.42 1.86 20.02
N GLU A 293 1.66 2.24 21.26
CA GLU A 293 2.40 1.40 22.19
C GLU A 293 1.60 0.14 22.53
N GLY A 294 2.25 -1.03 22.46
CA GLY A 294 1.60 -2.32 22.68
C GLY A 294 1.02 -2.94 21.40
N THR A 295 1.02 -2.26 20.27
CA THR A 295 0.63 -2.85 18.99
C THR A 295 1.48 -4.08 18.64
N LYS A 296 0.81 -5.15 18.23
CA LYS A 296 1.44 -6.36 17.69
C LYS A 296 0.82 -6.67 16.32
N ALA A 297 1.67 -6.82 15.32
CA ALA A 297 1.23 -7.14 13.98
C ALA A 297 0.53 -8.50 13.92
N GLY A 298 -0.66 -8.54 13.30
CA GLY A 298 -1.49 -9.73 13.16
C GLY A 298 -2.28 -10.11 14.42
N GLU A 299 -2.18 -9.33 15.52
CA GLU A 299 -2.85 -9.65 16.78
C GLU A 299 -3.85 -8.56 17.20
N THR A 300 -4.82 -9.00 18.01
CA THR A 300 -5.69 -8.11 18.80
C THR A 300 -5.29 -8.26 20.27
N VAL A 301 -4.88 -7.16 20.89
CA VAL A 301 -4.34 -7.16 22.25
C VAL A 301 -5.11 -6.18 23.14
N GLN A 302 -5.28 -6.52 24.42
CA GLN A 302 -5.83 -5.61 25.42
C GLN A 302 -4.70 -4.86 26.10
N VAL A 303 -4.75 -3.52 26.07
CA VAL A 303 -3.79 -2.64 26.74
C VAL A 303 -4.54 -1.65 27.61
N GLY A 304 -4.53 -1.86 28.92
CA GLY A 304 -5.34 -1.08 29.85
C GLY A 304 -6.83 -1.13 29.49
N PRO A 305 -7.52 0.03 29.36
CA PRO A 305 -8.93 0.08 29.04
C PRO A 305 -9.24 -0.14 27.54
N ALA A 306 -8.24 -0.12 26.66
CA ALA A 306 -8.42 -0.14 25.23
C ALA A 306 -8.02 -1.49 24.60
N THR A 307 -8.72 -1.87 23.53
CA THR A 307 -8.35 -2.99 22.64
C THR A 307 -7.56 -2.42 21.46
N ILE A 308 -6.37 -2.95 21.21
CA ILE A 308 -5.54 -2.58 20.05
C ILE A 308 -5.60 -3.69 19.02
N VAL A 309 -6.03 -3.38 17.82
CA VAL A 309 -6.05 -4.26 16.67
C VAL A 309 -4.89 -3.86 15.76
N GLY A 310 -3.93 -4.75 15.57
CA GLY A 310 -2.77 -4.56 14.70
C GLY A 310 -2.92 -5.36 13.39
N PRO A 311 -3.76 -4.94 12.45
CA PRO A 311 -4.03 -5.73 11.26
C PRO A 311 -2.82 -5.80 10.34
N VAL A 312 -2.73 -6.90 9.60
CA VAL A 312 -1.76 -7.07 8.52
C VAL A 312 -2.50 -7.25 7.20
N ASN A 313 -1.96 -6.70 6.11
CA ASN A 313 -2.48 -6.84 4.75
C ASN A 313 -4.00 -6.62 4.63
N LEU A 314 -4.52 -5.52 5.19
CA LEU A 314 -5.96 -5.20 5.17
C LEU A 314 -6.59 -5.19 3.76
N PRO A 315 -5.92 -4.72 2.69
CA PRO A 315 -6.50 -4.79 1.34
C PRO A 315 -6.89 -6.19 0.93
N SER A 316 -6.17 -7.21 1.38
CA SER A 316 -6.47 -8.62 1.10
C SER A 316 -7.78 -9.11 1.73
N CYS A 317 -8.30 -8.43 2.75
CA CYS A 317 -9.63 -8.71 3.31
C CYS A 317 -10.76 -8.34 2.33
N LEU A 318 -10.50 -7.40 1.41
CA LEU A 318 -11.40 -7.00 0.32
C LEU A 318 -10.85 -7.50 -1.02
N ALA A 319 -10.48 -8.79 -1.07
CA ALA A 319 -9.67 -9.38 -2.12
C ALA A 319 -10.20 -9.13 -3.54
N GLU A 320 -11.53 -9.15 -3.75
CA GLU A 320 -12.16 -8.90 -5.04
C GLU A 320 -11.85 -7.48 -5.54
N GLN A 321 -12.24 -6.45 -4.78
CA GLN A 321 -12.03 -5.05 -5.17
C GLN A 321 -10.55 -4.66 -5.16
N ALA A 322 -9.77 -5.22 -4.22
CA ALA A 322 -8.34 -4.99 -4.16
C ALA A 322 -7.62 -5.54 -5.40
N SER A 323 -8.00 -6.73 -5.86
CA SER A 323 -7.50 -7.33 -7.09
C SER A 323 -7.92 -6.53 -8.32
N GLU A 324 -9.18 -6.09 -8.36
CA GLU A 324 -9.70 -5.27 -9.45
C GLU A 324 -8.90 -3.96 -9.61
N LEU A 325 -8.71 -3.21 -8.52
CA LEU A 325 -7.95 -1.96 -8.55
C LEU A 325 -6.48 -2.20 -8.90
N TYR A 326 -5.85 -3.18 -8.27
CA TYR A 326 -4.45 -3.52 -8.53
C TYR A 326 -4.22 -3.95 -9.99
N SER A 327 -5.08 -4.81 -10.50
CA SER A 327 -5.03 -5.26 -11.90
C SER A 327 -5.20 -4.09 -12.88
N LYS A 328 -6.05 -3.10 -12.57
CA LYS A 328 -6.19 -1.87 -13.36
C LYS A 328 -4.94 -0.99 -13.27
N ASN A 329 -4.30 -0.90 -12.10
CA ASN A 329 -3.02 -0.18 -11.97
C ASN A 329 -1.96 -0.82 -12.88
N ILE A 330 -1.83 -2.15 -12.86
CA ILE A 330 -0.93 -2.89 -13.76
C ILE A 330 -1.27 -2.64 -15.22
N LEU A 331 -2.54 -2.70 -15.61
CA LEU A 331 -2.95 -2.45 -17.00
C LEU A 331 -2.49 -1.08 -17.49
N ASN A 332 -2.66 -0.04 -16.66
CA ASN A 332 -2.21 1.31 -17.03
C ASN A 332 -0.68 1.37 -17.22
N LEU A 333 0.10 0.65 -16.41
CA LEU A 333 1.55 0.52 -16.61
C LEU A 333 1.86 -0.26 -17.89
N LEU A 334 1.17 -1.38 -18.15
CA LEU A 334 1.35 -2.17 -19.37
C LEU A 334 1.10 -1.34 -20.63
N GLN A 335 0.11 -0.46 -20.63
CA GLN A 335 -0.19 0.44 -21.74
C GLN A 335 0.93 1.47 -22.02
N GLN A 336 1.80 1.77 -21.04
CA GLN A 336 2.98 2.60 -21.27
C GLN A 336 4.10 1.82 -21.96
N ILE A 337 4.25 0.53 -21.66
CA ILE A 337 5.38 -0.28 -22.08
C ILE A 337 5.05 -1.27 -23.21
N ILE A 338 3.79 -1.39 -23.61
CA ILE A 338 3.35 -2.26 -24.71
C ILE A 338 2.64 -1.41 -25.78
N LYS A 339 3.15 -1.46 -27.02
CA LYS A 339 2.53 -0.83 -28.19
C LYS A 339 2.44 -1.85 -29.33
N ASP A 340 1.24 -2.03 -29.86
CA ASP A 340 0.97 -2.97 -30.98
C ASP A 340 1.52 -4.39 -30.71
N GLY A 341 1.31 -4.91 -29.51
CA GLY A 341 1.76 -6.23 -29.09
C GLY A 341 3.27 -6.37 -28.89
N LYS A 342 4.02 -5.27 -28.92
CA LYS A 342 5.48 -5.25 -28.74
C LYS A 342 5.87 -4.48 -27.50
N LEU A 343 6.87 -5.01 -26.79
CA LEU A 343 7.47 -4.33 -25.66
C LEU A 343 8.27 -3.11 -26.14
N THR A 344 8.00 -1.95 -25.53
CA THR A 344 8.71 -0.70 -25.79
C THR A 344 9.07 -0.07 -24.45
N LEU A 345 10.32 -0.23 -24.01
CA LEU A 345 10.82 0.38 -22.77
C LEU A 345 11.54 1.68 -23.11
N ASP A 346 10.86 2.81 -22.88
CA ASP A 346 11.49 4.13 -22.99
C ASP A 346 12.10 4.51 -21.64
N MET A 347 13.42 4.37 -21.52
CA MET A 347 14.15 4.69 -20.29
C MET A 347 14.22 6.19 -20.01
N THR A 348 13.82 7.05 -20.93
CA THR A 348 13.71 8.51 -20.72
C THR A 348 12.37 8.91 -20.12
N ASP A 349 11.38 8.01 -20.19
CA ASP A 349 10.08 8.22 -19.53
C ASP A 349 10.23 8.11 -18.01
N GLU A 350 9.80 9.13 -17.29
CA GLU A 350 9.93 9.23 -15.82
C GLU A 350 9.21 8.08 -15.11
N VAL A 351 8.05 7.63 -15.60
CA VAL A 351 7.30 6.51 -14.99
C VAL A 351 8.10 5.23 -15.12
N VAL A 352 8.59 4.92 -16.34
CA VAL A 352 9.40 3.73 -16.60
C VAL A 352 10.67 3.77 -15.77
N ALA A 353 11.45 4.87 -15.86
CA ALA A 353 12.74 4.99 -15.19
C ALA A 353 12.65 4.87 -13.66
N LYS A 354 11.64 5.50 -13.03
CA LYS A 354 11.49 5.50 -11.57
C LYS A 354 10.87 4.21 -11.02
N THR A 355 10.08 3.50 -11.81
CA THR A 355 9.43 2.25 -11.40
C THR A 355 10.36 1.04 -11.51
N LEU A 356 11.41 1.14 -12.33
CA LEU A 356 12.38 0.07 -12.50
C LEU A 356 13.31 -0.09 -11.29
N VAL A 357 13.41 -1.32 -10.77
CA VAL A 357 14.37 -1.71 -9.72
C VAL A 357 15.57 -2.42 -10.32
N THR A 358 15.35 -3.28 -11.34
CA THR A 358 16.40 -3.97 -12.08
C THR A 358 16.12 -3.92 -13.56
N HIS A 359 17.18 -3.81 -14.37
CA HIS A 359 17.12 -3.90 -15.82
C HIS A 359 18.46 -4.35 -16.36
N ASP A 360 18.44 -5.26 -17.35
CA ASP A 360 19.62 -5.77 -18.05
C ASP A 360 20.79 -6.17 -17.12
N GLY A 361 20.48 -6.91 -16.07
CA GLY A 361 21.48 -7.39 -15.10
C GLY A 361 22.06 -6.32 -14.17
N LYS A 362 21.40 -5.15 -14.06
CA LYS A 362 21.81 -4.04 -13.18
C LYS A 362 20.69 -3.63 -12.25
N ILE A 363 21.05 -3.10 -11.09
CA ILE A 363 20.09 -2.45 -10.16
C ILE A 363 19.96 -1.00 -10.62
N THR A 364 18.76 -0.60 -11.04
CA THR A 364 18.45 0.74 -11.55
C THR A 364 18.06 1.71 -10.46
N SER A 365 17.33 1.25 -9.42
CA SER A 365 16.93 2.07 -8.29
C SER A 365 18.15 2.40 -7.40
N GLU A 366 18.52 3.69 -7.35
CA GLU A 366 19.66 4.15 -6.56
C GLU A 366 19.50 3.82 -5.06
N ALA A 367 18.31 4.04 -4.50
CA ALA A 367 18.03 3.77 -3.11
C ALA A 367 18.18 2.28 -2.73
N VAL A 368 17.84 1.38 -3.66
CA VAL A 368 18.02 -0.06 -3.49
C VAL A 368 19.48 -0.46 -3.68
N ARG A 369 20.15 0.14 -4.66
CA ARG A 369 21.57 -0.11 -4.94
C ARG A 369 22.45 0.28 -3.77
N GLN A 370 22.17 1.42 -3.10
CA GLN A 370 22.90 1.83 -1.91
C GLN A 370 22.83 0.80 -0.78
N VAL A 371 21.68 0.15 -0.60
CA VAL A 371 21.48 -0.90 0.42
C VAL A 371 22.22 -2.18 0.06
N ILE A 372 22.26 -2.55 -1.23
CA ILE A 372 22.82 -3.84 -1.69
C ILE A 372 24.32 -3.78 -1.94
N GLU A 373 24.80 -2.70 -2.53
CA GLU A 373 26.19 -2.57 -3.04
C GLU A 373 27.03 -1.61 -2.17
N GLY A 374 26.38 -0.84 -1.29
CA GLY A 374 27.03 0.15 -0.41
C GLY A 374 27.27 1.50 -1.10
N PRO A 375 27.59 2.56 -0.32
CA PRO A 375 27.68 3.93 -0.82
C PRO A 375 28.84 4.16 -1.82
N ALA A 376 29.91 3.38 -1.74
CA ALA A 376 31.08 3.52 -2.63
C ALA A 376 30.80 3.09 -4.09
N ALA A 377 29.92 2.11 -4.30
CA ALA A 377 29.57 1.64 -5.64
C ALA A 377 28.67 2.66 -6.40
N VAL A 378 27.90 3.45 -5.65
CA VAL A 378 27.03 4.48 -6.22
C VAL A 378 27.83 5.66 -6.76
N ALA A 379 28.89 6.08 -6.07
CA ALA A 379 29.78 7.16 -6.49
C ALA A 379 30.56 6.82 -7.78
N ALA A 380 30.90 5.56 -7.98
CA ALA A 380 31.62 5.10 -9.17
C ALA A 380 30.77 5.02 -10.46
N SER A 381 29.44 5.00 -10.33
CA SER A 381 28.50 4.90 -11.46
C SER A 381 27.85 6.23 -11.87
N ALA A 382 28.13 7.32 -11.18
CA ALA A 382 27.71 8.66 -11.58
C ALA A 382 28.51 9.08 -12.84
N ILE A 383 27.87 9.02 -14.01
CA ILE A 383 28.43 9.53 -15.27
C ILE A 383 28.66 11.03 -15.10
N PRO A 384 29.87 11.55 -15.34
CA PRO A 384 30.08 12.99 -15.30
C PRO A 384 29.19 13.68 -16.33
N SER A 385 28.42 14.67 -15.89
CA SER A 385 27.70 15.58 -16.77
C SER A 385 28.68 16.14 -17.82
N PRO A 386 28.32 16.19 -19.11
CA PRO A 386 29.20 16.82 -20.10
C PRO A 386 29.36 18.28 -19.70
N THR A 387 30.59 18.63 -19.37
CA THR A 387 31.01 20.01 -19.16
C THR A 387 30.65 20.82 -20.42
N ALA A 388 29.75 21.79 -20.27
CA ALA A 388 29.55 22.82 -21.28
C ALA A 388 30.90 23.49 -21.54
N LYS A 389 31.48 23.24 -22.70
CA LYS A 389 32.57 24.05 -23.25
C LYS A 389 31.94 25.22 -23.98
N GLY A 390 32.37 26.38 -23.56
CA GLY A 390 32.49 27.72 -24.09
C GLY A 390 31.72 28.21 -25.28
#